data_5f9446074f4435049d2688168487f4ed
#
_entry.id   5f9446074f4435049d2688168487f4ed
#
_cell.length_a   1.000
_cell.length_b   1.000
_cell.length_c   1.000
_cell.angle_alpha   90.00
_cell.angle_beta   90.00
_cell.angle_gamma   90.00
#
_symmetry.space_group_name_H-M   'P 1'
#
loop_
_entity.id
_entity.type
_entity.pdbx_description
1 polymer ?
#
loop_
_entity_poly.entity_id
_entity_poly.type
_entity_poly.pdbx_seq_one_letter_code
_entity_poly.pdbx_strand_id
1 'polypeptide(L)'
;MPQPPISFDINNNKSIITALRAGDENVFDAVYRYYFRRLCAFCSQYVYEQEEIEEIVQETMMWLWENRSSLLPELTLKTLLFTIVKNKALNRLSHFEIKRRVHQEIIEKYEGEFNNPDFYLGNELFRLYEEALRQLPKECREAYEMNRSQHLTHKEIAEKLNVSPQTVNYRIGQA
;
A
#
# COMPACT_ATOMS: atom_id res chain seq x y z
N MET A 1 31.79 -22.70 -1.51
CA MET A 1 31.90 -22.01 -0.23
C MET A 1 30.63 -21.20 -0.06
N PRO A 2 29.85 -21.36 1.00
CA PRO A 2 28.70 -20.51 1.24
C PRO A 2 29.19 -19.09 1.51
N GLN A 3 28.70 -18.12 0.77
CA GLN A 3 28.97 -16.70 1.04
C GLN A 3 28.49 -16.37 2.45
N PRO A 4 29.24 -15.54 3.21
CA PRO A 4 28.78 -15.12 4.54
C PRO A 4 27.44 -14.42 4.39
N PRO A 5 26.53 -14.56 5.37
CA PRO A 5 25.26 -13.87 5.33
C PRO A 5 25.55 -12.37 5.23
N ILE A 6 25.07 -11.75 4.15
CA ILE A 6 25.05 -10.30 4.03
C ILE A 6 24.33 -9.81 5.27
N SER A 7 25.00 -9.00 6.09
CA SER A 7 24.36 -8.42 7.27
C SER A 7 23.25 -7.48 6.77
N PHE A 8 22.06 -8.03 6.65
CA PHE A 8 20.88 -7.33 6.21
C PHE A 8 20.49 -6.35 7.33
N ASP A 9 20.91 -5.11 7.20
CA ASP A 9 20.46 -4.04 8.09
C ASP A 9 19.16 -3.44 7.56
N ILE A 10 18.06 -3.89 8.14
CA ILE A 10 16.70 -3.43 7.78
C ILE A 10 16.53 -1.91 8.00
N ASN A 11 17.38 -1.28 8.80
CA ASN A 11 17.31 0.15 9.06
C ASN A 11 18.02 0.97 7.97
N ASN A 12 18.86 0.34 7.14
CA ASN A 12 19.51 1.01 6.03
C ASN A 12 18.65 0.98 4.76
N ASN A 13 17.58 1.76 4.79
CA ASN A 13 16.60 1.83 3.70
C ASN A 13 17.23 2.12 2.33
N LYS A 14 18.16 3.06 2.26
CA LYS A 14 18.81 3.45 1.00
C LYS A 14 19.61 2.29 0.38
N SER A 15 20.34 1.54 1.20
CA SER A 15 21.08 0.37 0.73
C SER A 15 20.14 -0.71 0.20
N ILE A 16 19.06 -0.99 0.92
CA ILE A 16 18.05 -1.97 0.51
C ILE A 16 17.41 -1.59 -0.84
N ILE A 17 16.96 -0.35 -0.98
CA ILE A 17 16.33 0.10 -2.22
C ILE A 17 17.34 0.06 -3.38
N THR A 18 18.58 0.45 -3.14
CA THR A 18 19.63 0.39 -4.18
C THR A 18 19.86 -1.04 -4.65
N ALA A 19 19.94 -2.00 -3.72
CA ALA A 19 20.12 -3.42 -4.04
C ALA A 19 18.88 -4.00 -4.76
N LEU A 20 17.67 -3.69 -4.30
CA LEU A 20 16.44 -4.08 -4.98
C LEU A 20 16.40 -3.55 -6.43
N ARG A 21 16.75 -2.29 -6.65
CA ARG A 21 16.83 -1.68 -7.99
C ARG A 21 17.84 -2.37 -8.88
N ALA A 22 18.93 -2.85 -8.31
CA ALA A 22 19.93 -3.66 -9.02
C ALA A 22 19.47 -5.11 -9.32
N GLY A 23 18.30 -5.51 -8.79
CA GLY A 23 17.76 -6.85 -8.98
C GLY A 23 18.39 -7.91 -8.06
N ASP A 24 18.88 -7.53 -6.89
CA ASP A 24 19.46 -8.47 -5.92
C ASP A 24 18.36 -9.33 -5.27
N GLU A 25 18.27 -10.58 -5.72
CA GLU A 25 17.26 -11.55 -5.25
C GLU A 25 17.47 -11.93 -3.77
N ASN A 26 18.72 -11.93 -3.27
CA ASN A 26 18.99 -12.25 -1.87
C ASN A 26 18.45 -11.16 -0.94
N VAL A 27 18.59 -9.89 -1.35
CA VAL A 27 18.01 -8.76 -0.62
C VAL A 27 16.50 -8.80 -0.70
N PHE A 28 15.92 -9.16 -1.85
CA PHE A 28 14.48 -9.32 -1.97
C PHE A 28 13.95 -10.45 -1.05
N ASP A 29 14.59 -11.61 -1.02
CA ASP A 29 14.23 -12.73 -0.14
C ASP A 29 14.30 -12.31 1.34
N ALA A 30 15.34 -11.57 1.73
CA ALA A 30 15.48 -11.05 3.09
C ALA A 30 14.35 -10.06 3.44
N VAL A 31 14.00 -9.16 2.53
CA VAL A 31 12.87 -8.23 2.65
C VAL A 31 11.56 -8.99 2.77
N TYR A 32 11.34 -9.99 1.91
CA TYR A 32 10.16 -10.83 1.92
C TYR A 32 9.98 -11.51 3.29
N ARG A 33 11.00 -12.25 3.76
CA ARG A 33 10.96 -12.96 5.05
C ARG A 33 10.74 -12.03 6.23
N TYR A 34 11.35 -10.84 6.18
CA TYR A 34 11.20 -9.87 7.27
C TYR A 34 9.80 -9.26 7.32
N TYR A 35 9.23 -8.88 6.18
CA TYR A 35 7.97 -8.15 6.14
C TYR A 35 6.74 -9.03 6.04
N PHE A 36 6.80 -10.22 5.45
CA PHE A 36 5.63 -11.05 5.13
C PHE A 36 4.67 -11.22 6.32
N ARG A 37 5.15 -11.77 7.44
CA ARG A 37 4.31 -11.97 8.62
C ARG A 37 3.78 -10.67 9.22
N ARG A 38 4.56 -9.60 9.19
CA ARG A 38 4.18 -8.28 9.69
C ARG A 38 3.08 -7.66 8.86
N LEU A 39 3.18 -7.80 7.55
CA LEU A 39 2.18 -7.33 6.60
C LEU A 39 0.89 -8.16 6.70
N CYS A 40 0.97 -9.48 6.89
CA CYS A 40 -0.19 -10.32 7.15
C CYS A 40 -0.90 -9.89 8.44
N ALA A 41 -0.17 -9.71 9.53
CA ALA A 41 -0.72 -9.24 10.80
C ALA A 41 -1.34 -7.84 10.68
N PHE A 42 -0.78 -6.97 9.84
CA PHE A 42 -1.37 -5.67 9.55
C PHE A 42 -2.62 -5.78 8.66
N CYS A 43 -2.58 -6.62 7.63
CA CYS A 43 -3.68 -6.83 6.71
C CYS A 43 -4.91 -7.43 7.41
N SER A 44 -4.70 -8.27 8.44
CA SER A 44 -5.79 -8.89 9.22
C SER A 44 -6.67 -7.89 9.97
N GLN A 45 -6.26 -6.64 10.09
CA GLN A 45 -7.12 -5.55 10.59
C GLN A 45 -8.24 -5.17 9.61
N TYR A 46 -8.08 -5.50 8.35
CA TYR A 46 -8.98 -5.12 7.26
C TYR A 46 -9.67 -6.33 6.62
N VAL A 47 -9.00 -7.48 6.59
CA VAL A 47 -9.45 -8.69 5.91
C VAL A 47 -9.36 -9.86 6.87
N TYR A 48 -10.35 -10.78 6.85
CA TYR A 48 -10.42 -11.91 7.80
C TYR A 48 -9.91 -13.22 7.24
N GLU A 49 -10.19 -13.47 5.97
CA GLU A 49 -9.85 -14.73 5.34
C GLU A 49 -8.34 -14.83 5.19
N GLN A 50 -7.73 -15.83 5.83
CA GLN A 50 -6.28 -16.02 5.83
C GLN A 50 -5.71 -16.10 4.41
N GLU A 51 -6.41 -16.77 3.52
CA GLU A 51 -6.02 -16.92 2.11
C GLU A 51 -5.98 -15.56 1.39
N GLU A 52 -6.98 -14.71 1.61
CA GLU A 52 -7.02 -13.37 1.04
C GLU A 52 -5.93 -12.45 1.61
N ILE A 53 -5.64 -12.57 2.92
CA ILE A 53 -4.55 -11.83 3.56
C ILE A 53 -3.22 -12.19 2.91
N GLU A 54 -2.94 -13.47 2.77
CA GLU A 54 -1.71 -13.96 2.16
C GLU A 54 -1.60 -13.56 0.68
N GLU A 55 -2.71 -13.61 -0.06
CA GLU A 55 -2.76 -13.18 -1.46
C GLU A 55 -2.44 -11.67 -1.58
N ILE A 56 -3.05 -10.80 -0.78
CA ILE A 56 -2.77 -9.36 -0.78
C ILE A 56 -1.30 -9.09 -0.50
N VAL A 57 -0.72 -9.79 0.47
CA VAL A 57 0.70 -9.59 0.83
C VAL A 57 1.62 -10.13 -0.27
N GLN A 58 1.32 -11.29 -0.85
CA GLN A 58 2.07 -11.84 -1.98
C GLN A 58 2.02 -10.91 -3.19
N GLU A 59 0.85 -10.42 -3.57
CA GLU A 59 0.69 -9.44 -4.64
C GLU A 59 1.48 -8.15 -4.37
N THR A 60 1.56 -7.71 -3.10
CA THR A 60 2.35 -6.54 -2.72
C THR A 60 3.84 -6.80 -2.91
N MET A 61 4.33 -8.00 -2.56
CA MET A 61 5.72 -8.38 -2.77
C MET A 61 6.05 -8.56 -4.27
N MET A 62 5.13 -9.12 -5.05
CA MET A 62 5.28 -9.19 -6.51
C MET A 62 5.37 -7.78 -7.11
N TRP A 63 4.46 -6.89 -6.71
CA TRP A 63 4.49 -5.50 -7.14
C TRP A 63 5.83 -4.82 -6.80
N LEU A 64 6.36 -5.05 -5.60
CA LEU A 64 7.67 -4.52 -5.20
C LEU A 64 8.77 -4.98 -6.15
N TRP A 65 8.79 -6.27 -6.48
CA TRP A 65 9.80 -6.82 -7.39
C TRP A 65 9.67 -6.29 -8.81
N GLU A 66 8.46 -6.24 -9.34
CA GLU A 66 8.17 -5.73 -10.68
C GLU A 66 8.52 -4.25 -10.84
N ASN A 67 8.23 -3.45 -9.81
CA ASN A 67 8.45 -2.00 -9.84
C ASN A 67 9.77 -1.55 -9.17
N ARG A 68 10.68 -2.48 -8.86
CA ARG A 68 11.91 -2.19 -8.14
C ARG A 68 12.78 -1.11 -8.78
N SER A 69 12.79 -1.00 -10.10
CA SER A 69 13.57 0.00 -10.84
C SER A 69 13.09 1.44 -10.61
N SER A 70 11.81 1.61 -10.29
CA SER A 70 11.18 2.92 -10.05
C SER A 70 11.17 3.34 -8.57
N LEU A 71 11.68 2.49 -7.67
CA LEU A 71 11.72 2.81 -6.24
C LEU A 71 12.60 4.04 -5.99
N LEU A 72 12.09 4.96 -5.19
CA LEU A 72 12.81 6.15 -4.77
C LEU A 72 13.59 5.85 -3.49
N PRO A 73 14.92 6.06 -3.44
CA PRO A 73 15.75 5.79 -2.26
C PRO A 73 15.36 6.61 -1.02
N GLU A 74 14.66 7.70 -1.23
CA GLU A 74 14.18 8.62 -0.20
C GLU A 74 12.94 8.08 0.54
N LEU A 75 12.18 7.20 -0.11
CA LEU A 75 11.00 6.58 0.49
C LEU A 75 11.40 5.42 1.39
N THR A 76 10.78 5.33 2.57
CA THR A 76 11.00 4.17 3.42
C THR A 76 10.24 2.96 2.88
N LEU A 77 10.95 1.86 2.65
CA LEU A 77 10.38 0.61 2.15
C LEU A 77 9.24 0.12 3.06
N LYS A 78 9.40 0.27 4.37
CA LYS A 78 8.37 -0.06 5.36
C LYS A 78 7.07 0.68 5.06
N THR A 79 7.12 2.01 4.97
CA THR A 79 5.93 2.84 4.74
C THR A 79 5.27 2.49 3.40
N LEU A 80 6.07 2.28 2.36
CA LEU A 80 5.59 1.90 1.04
C LEU A 80 4.79 0.58 1.10
N LEU A 81 5.36 -0.48 1.67
CA LEU A 81 4.73 -1.79 1.75
C LEU A 81 3.43 -1.76 2.56
N PHE A 82 3.42 -1.12 3.72
CA PHE A 82 2.22 -1.00 4.55
C PHE A 82 1.13 -0.18 3.86
N THR A 83 1.49 0.88 3.14
CA THR A 83 0.53 1.69 2.36
C THR A 83 -0.10 0.87 1.23
N ILE A 84 0.69 0.09 0.49
CA ILE A 84 0.17 -0.75 -0.60
C ILE A 84 -0.78 -1.82 -0.05
N VAL A 85 -0.39 -2.52 1.02
CA VAL A 85 -1.25 -3.53 1.66
C VAL A 85 -2.55 -2.91 2.16
N LYS A 86 -2.49 -1.76 2.84
CA LYS A 86 -3.70 -1.04 3.28
C LYS A 86 -4.63 -0.72 2.11
N ASN A 87 -4.10 -0.14 1.04
CA ASN A 87 -4.91 0.23 -0.12
C ASN A 87 -5.55 -0.99 -0.79
N LYS A 88 -4.78 -2.09 -0.96
CA LYS A 88 -5.31 -3.34 -1.51
C LYS A 88 -6.38 -3.95 -0.61
N ALA A 89 -6.17 -3.98 0.70
CA ALA A 89 -7.12 -4.48 1.68
C ALA A 89 -8.42 -3.65 1.68
N LEU A 90 -8.32 -2.33 1.69
CA LEU A 90 -9.49 -1.43 1.62
C LEU A 90 -10.26 -1.59 0.30
N ASN A 91 -9.57 -1.76 -0.82
CA ASN A 91 -10.23 -2.04 -2.10
C ASN A 91 -11.02 -3.36 -2.07
N ARG A 92 -10.51 -4.40 -1.39
CA ARG A 92 -11.25 -5.66 -1.21
C ARG A 92 -12.45 -5.50 -0.27
N LEU A 93 -12.34 -4.70 0.78
CA LEU A 93 -13.45 -4.42 1.71
C LEU A 93 -14.65 -3.74 1.03
N SER A 94 -14.42 -2.88 0.04
CA SER A 94 -15.51 -2.21 -0.69
C SER A 94 -16.44 -3.19 -1.42
N HIS A 95 -16.03 -4.44 -1.58
CA HIS A 95 -16.86 -5.52 -2.13
C HIS A 95 -17.63 -6.32 -1.08
N PHE A 96 -17.39 -6.10 0.24
CA PHE A 96 -17.95 -6.90 1.32
C PHE A 96 -18.55 -6.07 2.46
N GLU A 97 -19.57 -5.24 2.18
CA GLU A 97 -20.28 -4.45 3.21
C GLU A 97 -20.91 -5.25 4.35
N ILE A 98 -21.02 -6.57 4.21
CA ILE A 98 -21.71 -7.45 5.19
C ILE A 98 -20.82 -7.82 6.40
N LYS A 99 -19.50 -7.71 6.30
CA LYS A 99 -18.56 -8.14 7.36
C LYS A 99 -18.18 -7.03 8.37
N ARG A 100 -18.77 -5.87 8.26
CA ARG A 100 -18.41 -4.65 9.02
C ARG A 100 -18.57 -4.77 10.55
N ARG A 101 -19.47 -5.62 11.05
CA ARG A 101 -19.79 -5.72 12.48
C ARG A 101 -18.74 -6.45 13.32
N VAL A 102 -18.17 -7.51 12.77
CA VAL A 102 -17.14 -8.29 13.46
C VAL A 102 -15.78 -7.58 13.44
N HIS A 103 -15.60 -6.70 12.47
CA HIS A 103 -14.38 -5.91 12.27
C HIS A 103 -14.07 -4.96 13.41
N GLN A 104 -15.11 -4.35 13.97
CA GLN A 104 -14.97 -3.36 15.05
C GLN A 104 -14.33 -3.99 16.31
N GLU A 105 -14.75 -5.21 16.69
CA GLU A 105 -14.24 -5.89 17.88
C GLU A 105 -12.77 -6.31 17.77
N ILE A 106 -12.29 -6.62 16.56
CA ILE A 106 -10.89 -7.01 16.34
C ILE A 106 -9.98 -5.78 16.26
N ILE A 107 -10.42 -4.71 15.61
CA ILE A 107 -9.70 -3.44 15.57
C ILE A 107 -9.47 -2.92 16.99
N GLU A 108 -10.49 -2.90 17.82
CA GLU A 108 -10.39 -2.46 19.21
C GLU A 108 -9.39 -3.30 20.03
N LYS A 109 -9.28 -4.59 19.75
CA LYS A 109 -8.36 -5.50 20.46
C LYS A 109 -6.89 -5.29 20.10
N TYR A 110 -6.59 -4.83 18.88
CA TYR A 110 -5.23 -4.61 18.37
C TYR A 110 -4.87 -3.14 18.19
N GLU A 111 -5.79 -2.23 18.49
CA GLU A 111 -5.61 -0.78 18.33
C GLU A 111 -4.36 -0.24 19.04
N GLY A 112 -4.00 -0.82 20.18
CA GLY A 112 -2.82 -0.45 20.95
C GLY A 112 -1.47 -0.83 20.33
N GLU A 113 -1.40 -1.89 19.51
CA GLU A 113 -0.15 -2.34 18.89
C GLU A 113 0.18 -1.61 17.59
N PHE A 114 -0.85 -1.08 16.91
CA PHE A 114 -0.72 -0.52 15.57
C PHE A 114 -1.05 0.98 15.47
N ASN A 115 -1.53 1.59 16.56
CA ASN A 115 -1.86 3.02 16.62
C ASN A 115 -0.65 3.95 16.80
N ASN A 116 0.56 3.48 16.56
CA ASN A 116 1.69 4.39 16.48
C ASN A 116 1.63 5.15 15.14
N PRO A 117 1.42 6.49 15.14
CA PRO A 117 1.37 7.30 13.92
C PRO A 117 2.61 7.14 13.04
N ASP A 118 3.78 6.89 13.64
CA ASP A 118 5.03 6.60 12.93
C ASP A 118 5.00 5.29 12.15
N PHE A 119 4.06 4.42 12.46
CA PHE A 119 3.90 3.13 11.79
C PHE A 119 3.15 3.26 10.46
N TYR A 120 2.23 4.23 10.33
CA TYR A 120 1.34 4.33 9.17
C TYR A 120 1.85 5.24 8.07
N LEU A 121 2.43 6.37 8.44
CA LEU A 121 2.85 7.38 7.48
C LEU A 121 3.99 8.14 8.15
N GLY A 122 5.23 7.86 7.79
CA GLY A 122 6.26 8.85 8.02
C GLY A 122 5.76 10.18 7.45
N ASN A 123 5.81 11.26 8.24
CA ASN A 123 5.37 12.60 7.84
C ASN A 123 5.86 12.99 6.42
N GLU A 124 6.95 12.39 6.00
CA GLU A 124 7.58 12.62 4.71
C GLU A 124 6.80 12.00 3.54
N LEU A 125 6.29 10.75 3.66
CA LEU A 125 5.48 10.13 2.61
C LEU A 125 4.14 10.84 2.46
N PHE A 126 3.52 11.23 3.57
CA PHE A 126 2.28 12.00 3.53
C PHE A 126 2.48 13.35 2.84
N ARG A 127 3.59 14.03 3.14
CA ARG A 127 3.94 15.29 2.49
C ARG A 127 4.17 15.11 0.99
N LEU A 128 4.94 14.08 0.60
CA LEU A 128 5.19 13.78 -0.82
C LEU A 128 3.91 13.38 -1.55
N TYR A 129 3.05 12.62 -0.90
CA TYR A 129 1.73 12.26 -1.44
C TYR A 129 0.85 13.49 -1.65
N GLU A 130 0.74 14.38 -0.65
CA GLU A 130 0.00 15.63 -0.79
C GLU A 130 0.56 16.54 -1.88
N GLU A 131 1.88 16.62 -1.97
CA GLU A 131 2.55 17.42 -2.98
C GLU A 131 2.30 16.86 -4.39
N ALA A 132 2.35 15.53 -4.55
CA ALA A 132 1.98 14.87 -5.81
C ALA A 132 0.52 15.14 -6.19
N LEU A 133 -0.41 15.04 -5.22
CA LEU A 133 -1.82 15.36 -5.46
C LEU A 133 -2.04 16.82 -5.89
N ARG A 134 -1.28 17.75 -5.33
CA ARG A 134 -1.37 19.17 -5.71
C ARG A 134 -0.90 19.43 -7.14
N GLN A 135 0.02 18.61 -7.65
CA GLN A 135 0.53 18.73 -9.04
C GLN A 135 -0.45 18.17 -10.08
N LEU A 136 -1.43 17.36 -9.66
CA LEU A 136 -2.42 16.82 -10.58
C LEU A 136 -3.37 17.91 -11.11
N PRO A 137 -3.81 17.80 -12.37
CA PRO A 137 -4.94 18.59 -12.87
C PRO A 137 -6.15 18.42 -11.93
N LYS A 138 -6.90 19.51 -11.72
CA LYS A 138 -8.00 19.54 -10.77
C LYS A 138 -8.99 18.37 -10.97
N GLU A 139 -9.36 18.11 -12.22
CA GLU A 139 -10.33 17.06 -12.56
C GLU A 139 -9.81 15.65 -12.28
N CYS A 140 -8.50 15.43 -12.43
CA CYS A 140 -7.85 14.14 -12.10
C CYS A 140 -7.81 13.95 -10.60
N ARG A 141 -7.40 15.00 -9.86
CA ARG A 141 -7.36 14.98 -8.40
C ARG A 141 -8.74 14.73 -7.79
N GLU A 142 -9.78 15.45 -8.25
CA GLU A 142 -11.16 15.25 -7.76
C GLU A 142 -11.64 13.81 -7.97
N ALA A 143 -11.45 13.26 -9.16
CA ALA A 143 -11.83 11.88 -9.45
C ALA A 143 -11.05 10.87 -8.60
N TYR A 144 -9.75 11.09 -8.40
CA TYR A 144 -8.89 10.27 -7.56
C TYR A 144 -9.30 10.32 -6.09
N GLU A 145 -9.52 11.52 -5.52
CA GLU A 145 -9.94 11.72 -4.13
C GLU A 145 -11.31 11.07 -3.87
N MET A 146 -12.26 11.22 -4.79
CA MET A 146 -13.58 10.56 -4.68
C MET A 146 -13.44 9.03 -4.67
N ASN A 147 -12.56 8.48 -5.49
CA ASN A 147 -12.34 7.04 -5.53
C ASN A 147 -11.60 6.53 -4.28
N ARG A 148 -10.51 7.21 -3.87
CA ARG A 148 -9.62 6.73 -2.79
C ARG A 148 -10.09 7.08 -1.40
N SER A 149 -10.58 8.31 -1.20
CA SER A 149 -10.95 8.81 0.13
C SER A 149 -12.44 8.61 0.44
N GLN A 150 -13.31 8.67 -0.57
CA GLN A 150 -14.75 8.51 -0.41
C GLN A 150 -15.24 7.11 -0.84
N HIS A 151 -14.34 6.25 -1.33
CA HIS A 151 -14.62 4.87 -1.78
C HIS A 151 -15.73 4.76 -2.83
N LEU A 152 -15.93 5.82 -3.63
CA LEU A 152 -16.95 5.83 -4.68
C LEU A 152 -16.51 4.98 -5.87
N THR A 153 -17.47 4.28 -6.47
CA THR A 153 -17.27 3.56 -7.72
C THR A 153 -17.14 4.53 -8.90
N HIS A 154 -16.56 4.08 -10.00
CA HIS A 154 -16.43 4.89 -11.22
C HIS A 154 -17.80 5.38 -11.74
N LYS A 155 -18.88 4.63 -11.52
CA LYS A 155 -20.26 5.03 -11.90
C LYS A 155 -20.74 6.19 -11.03
N GLU A 156 -20.61 6.07 -9.72
CA GLU A 156 -21.03 7.12 -8.77
C GLU A 156 -20.21 8.42 -8.96
N ILE A 157 -18.92 8.30 -9.25
CA ILE A 157 -18.08 9.45 -9.57
C ILE A 157 -18.53 10.08 -10.89
N ALA A 158 -18.81 9.26 -11.89
CA ALA A 158 -19.30 9.72 -13.19
C ALA A 158 -20.59 10.52 -13.07
N GLU A 159 -21.54 10.04 -12.26
CA GLU A 159 -22.80 10.73 -11.96
C GLU A 159 -22.56 12.06 -11.24
N LYS A 160 -21.71 12.06 -10.20
CA LYS A 160 -21.39 13.28 -9.43
C LYS A 160 -20.67 14.35 -10.25
N LEU A 161 -19.76 13.94 -11.12
CA LEU A 161 -18.97 14.86 -11.95
C LEU A 161 -19.62 15.14 -13.31
N ASN A 162 -20.76 14.54 -13.59
CA ASN A 162 -21.49 14.64 -14.87
C ASN A 162 -20.60 14.32 -16.09
N VAL A 163 -19.86 13.22 -16.01
CA VAL A 163 -18.98 12.70 -17.06
C VAL A 163 -19.23 11.21 -17.31
N SER A 164 -18.61 10.64 -18.33
CA SER A 164 -18.72 9.19 -18.57
C SER A 164 -17.84 8.39 -17.57
N PRO A 165 -18.19 7.12 -17.25
CA PRO A 165 -17.32 6.24 -16.47
C PRO A 165 -15.94 6.02 -17.10
N GLN A 166 -15.84 6.06 -18.42
CA GLN A 166 -14.59 5.98 -19.15
C GLN A 166 -13.71 7.22 -18.88
N THR A 167 -14.34 8.41 -18.82
CA THR A 167 -13.65 9.64 -18.44
C THR A 167 -13.12 9.59 -17.03
N VAL A 168 -13.88 9.03 -16.07
CA VAL A 168 -13.43 8.82 -14.69
C VAL A 168 -12.24 7.87 -14.65
N ASN A 169 -12.31 6.74 -15.36
CA ASN A 169 -11.21 5.78 -15.42
C ASN A 169 -9.93 6.42 -16.00
N TYR A 170 -10.06 7.22 -17.06
CA TYR A 170 -8.94 7.97 -17.62
C TYR A 170 -8.34 8.96 -16.60
N ARG A 171 -9.19 9.77 -15.93
CA ARG A 171 -8.74 10.75 -14.93
C ARG A 171 -8.01 10.10 -13.75
N ILE A 172 -8.53 8.99 -13.25
CA ILE A 172 -7.90 8.23 -12.16
C ILE A 172 -6.58 7.58 -12.64
N GLY A 173 -6.52 7.13 -13.89
CA GLY A 173 -5.31 6.55 -14.48
C GLY A 173 -4.20 7.57 -14.76
N GLN A 174 -4.51 8.87 -14.81
CA GLN A 174 -3.54 9.96 -14.93
C GLN A 174 -3.07 10.48 -13.56
N ALA A 175 -3.74 10.10 -12.49
CA ALA A 175 -3.37 10.45 -11.11
C ALA A 175 -2.42 9.44 -10.50
#